data_f89569bf57c3ad61243ca6626899840a
#
_entry.id   f89569bf57c3ad61243ca6626899840a
#
_cell.length_a   1.000
_cell.length_b   1.000
_cell.length_c   1.000
_cell.angle_alpha   90.00
_cell.angle_beta   90.00
_cell.angle_gamma   90.00
#
_symmetry.space_group_name_H-M   'P 1'
#
loop_
_entity.id
_entity.type
_entity.pdbx_description
1 polymer ?
#
loop_
_entity_poly.entity_id
_entity_poly.type
_entity_poly.pdbx_seq_one_letter_code
_entity_poly.pdbx_strand_id
1 'polypeptide(L)'
;VGPGVTDLKVGDRVAYVGPLGGYAAERVFNADRAVKLPDNISYEQAAGMMLKGMTVQYLLNRTFKVGKGTIVLVHAAAGGVGLIACQWANHLGATVIGTVGSKDKADLAKKNGAHHTILYRDEDFVAKVKEITSGKLCDVVYDGIGKDTFPASLDCLRPLGYFVSFGSASGQIAAFNINLLQAKGSLFATRPTLNHYAAKREDLVSMSNDLFKVVGSGAVKIPTNHSYALKDAARSHADLEGRKTTGSVILVP
;
A
#
# COMPACT_ATOMS: atom_id res chain seq x y z
N VAL A 1 -6.92 -12.00 28.72
CA VAL A 1 -8.11 -11.46 28.06
C VAL A 1 -8.94 -10.72 29.11
N GLY A 2 -9.34 -9.48 28.83
CA GLY A 2 -10.11 -8.66 29.78
C GLY A 2 -11.58 -9.07 29.90
N PRO A 3 -12.28 -8.56 30.93
CA PRO A 3 -13.71 -8.80 31.11
C PRO A 3 -14.53 -8.32 29.89
N GLY A 4 -15.54 -9.08 29.50
CA GLY A 4 -16.45 -8.73 28.39
C GLY A 4 -15.94 -9.06 26.99
N VAL A 5 -14.68 -9.52 26.82
CA VAL A 5 -14.16 -10.01 25.54
C VAL A 5 -14.62 -11.44 25.33
N THR A 6 -15.45 -11.67 24.32
CA THR A 6 -16.06 -12.98 24.05
C THR A 6 -15.54 -13.66 22.79
N ASP A 7 -14.91 -12.90 21.89
CA ASP A 7 -14.43 -13.37 20.58
C ASP A 7 -12.95 -13.77 20.59
N LEU A 8 -12.21 -13.50 21.67
CA LEU A 8 -10.80 -13.87 21.86
C LEU A 8 -10.61 -14.65 23.16
N LYS A 9 -9.68 -15.60 23.16
CA LYS A 9 -9.24 -16.37 24.32
C LYS A 9 -7.72 -16.37 24.44
N VAL A 10 -7.21 -16.71 25.64
CA VAL A 10 -5.77 -16.91 25.87
C VAL A 10 -5.25 -17.99 24.92
N GLY A 11 -4.12 -17.71 24.26
CA GLY A 11 -3.52 -18.58 23.25
C GLY A 11 -3.95 -18.31 21.82
N ASP A 12 -4.96 -17.46 21.57
CA ASP A 12 -5.32 -17.08 20.21
C ASP A 12 -4.18 -16.29 19.55
N ARG A 13 -3.85 -16.67 18.33
CA ARG A 13 -2.93 -15.91 17.47
C ARG A 13 -3.68 -14.71 16.92
N VAL A 14 -3.15 -13.49 17.16
CA VAL A 14 -3.81 -12.26 16.76
C VAL A 14 -2.84 -11.31 16.06
N ALA A 15 -3.40 -10.44 15.22
CA ALA A 15 -2.71 -9.27 14.68
C ALA A 15 -3.58 -8.03 14.89
N TYR A 16 -2.97 -6.86 14.77
CA TYR A 16 -3.70 -5.59 14.81
C TYR A 16 -3.01 -4.53 13.95
N VAL A 17 -3.75 -3.47 13.62
CA VAL A 17 -3.23 -2.26 12.99
C VAL A 17 -3.72 -1.02 13.77
N GLY A 18 -2.83 -0.09 14.03
CA GLY A 18 -3.10 1.10 14.89
C GLY A 18 -2.85 0.75 16.33
N PRO A 19 -3.36 1.34 17.41
CA PRO A 19 -2.77 2.62 17.81
C PRO A 19 -1.26 2.47 18.07
N LEU A 20 -0.52 3.58 18.21
CA LEU A 20 0.93 3.57 18.52
C LEU A 20 1.24 2.70 19.75
N GLY A 21 2.50 2.21 19.83
CA GLY A 21 2.96 1.34 20.93
C GLY A 21 3.24 -0.11 20.51
N GLY A 22 3.45 -0.36 19.20
CA GLY A 22 3.81 -1.69 18.69
C GLY A 22 5.25 -2.11 18.99
N TYR A 23 6.13 -1.19 19.41
CA TYR A 23 7.52 -1.50 19.80
C TYR A 23 7.55 -1.95 21.27
N ALA A 24 7.01 -3.11 21.53
CA ALA A 24 6.90 -3.67 22.86
C ALA A 24 6.88 -5.20 22.75
N ALA A 25 7.53 -5.89 23.70
CA ALA A 25 7.44 -7.34 23.82
C ALA A 25 6.03 -7.78 24.25
N GLU A 26 5.39 -6.97 25.11
CA GLU A 26 4.02 -7.18 25.60
C GLU A 26 3.28 -5.84 25.64
N ARG A 27 1.96 -5.87 25.41
CA ARG A 27 1.14 -4.67 25.54
C ARG A 27 -0.31 -5.00 25.85
N VAL A 28 -0.98 -4.05 26.51
CA VAL A 28 -2.45 -4.04 26.66
C VAL A 28 -3.05 -3.10 25.63
N PHE A 29 -4.10 -3.54 24.94
CA PHE A 29 -4.82 -2.72 23.98
C PHE A 29 -6.29 -3.18 23.84
N ASN A 30 -7.13 -2.36 23.21
CA ASN A 30 -8.54 -2.69 23.02
C ASN A 30 -8.70 -3.90 22.09
N ALA A 31 -9.39 -4.94 22.57
CA ALA A 31 -9.66 -6.18 21.85
C ALA A 31 -10.41 -5.95 20.51
N ASP A 32 -11.23 -4.90 20.42
CA ASP A 32 -11.93 -4.55 19.17
C ASP A 32 -10.98 -4.23 18.00
N ARG A 33 -9.71 -3.99 18.29
CA ARG A 33 -8.67 -3.75 17.28
C ARG A 33 -7.88 -5.00 16.91
N ALA A 34 -8.04 -6.09 17.63
CA ALA A 34 -7.40 -7.37 17.32
C ALA A 34 -8.19 -8.18 16.30
N VAL A 35 -7.51 -8.84 15.41
CA VAL A 35 -8.09 -9.82 14.47
C VAL A 35 -7.37 -11.16 14.64
N LYS A 36 -8.11 -12.26 14.61
CA LYS A 36 -7.50 -13.60 14.65
C LYS A 36 -6.71 -13.86 13.39
N LEU A 37 -5.49 -14.39 13.55
CA LEU A 37 -4.67 -14.84 12.43
C LEU A 37 -5.07 -16.26 12.02
N PRO A 38 -5.30 -16.51 10.72
CA PRO A 38 -5.40 -17.87 10.18
C PRO A 38 -4.10 -18.65 10.40
N ASP A 39 -4.21 -19.98 10.52
CA ASP A 39 -3.06 -20.85 10.80
C ASP A 39 -1.98 -20.81 9.72
N ASN A 40 -2.37 -20.55 8.46
CA ASN A 40 -1.48 -20.44 7.31
C ASN A 40 -0.81 -19.06 7.15
N ILE A 41 -0.99 -18.14 8.09
CA ILE A 41 -0.33 -16.83 8.12
C ILE A 41 0.66 -16.79 9.29
N SER A 42 1.94 -16.53 9.03
CA SER A 42 2.94 -16.40 10.09
C SER A 42 2.86 -15.05 10.81
N TYR A 43 3.47 -14.93 11.98
CA TYR A 43 3.56 -13.66 12.71
C TYR A 43 4.38 -12.62 11.94
N GLU A 44 5.46 -13.05 11.28
CA GLU A 44 6.30 -12.17 10.45
C GLU A 44 5.51 -11.61 9.25
N GLN A 45 4.73 -12.48 8.57
CA GLN A 45 3.83 -12.03 7.52
C GLN A 45 2.82 -11.03 8.05
N ALA A 46 2.19 -11.33 9.18
CA ALA A 46 1.21 -10.44 9.80
C ALA A 46 1.83 -9.09 10.18
N ALA A 47 2.98 -9.07 10.85
CA ALA A 47 3.70 -7.84 11.19
C ALA A 47 4.06 -7.02 9.95
N GLY A 48 4.48 -7.68 8.87
CA GLY A 48 4.86 -7.03 7.61
C GLY A 48 3.69 -6.49 6.78
N MET A 49 2.47 -7.05 6.96
CA MET A 49 1.34 -6.75 6.06
C MET A 49 0.20 -5.96 6.68
N MET A 50 -0.05 -6.01 8.01
CA MET A 50 -1.30 -5.45 8.55
C MET A 50 -1.51 -3.99 8.17
N LEU A 51 -0.53 -3.09 8.35
CA LEU A 51 -0.68 -1.70 7.92
C LEU A 51 -0.68 -1.57 6.39
N LYS A 52 0.32 -2.15 5.72
CA LYS A 52 0.55 -1.97 4.28
C LYS A 52 -0.48 -2.71 3.44
N GLY A 53 -0.79 -3.95 3.78
CA GLY A 53 -1.76 -4.78 3.07
C GLY A 53 -3.19 -4.28 3.23
N MET A 54 -3.58 -3.82 4.44
CA MET A 54 -4.89 -3.19 4.63
C MET A 54 -4.98 -1.83 3.93
N THR A 55 -3.86 -1.10 3.81
CA THR A 55 -3.81 0.09 2.96
C THR A 55 -4.09 -0.30 1.51
N VAL A 56 -3.44 -1.31 0.98
CA VAL A 56 -3.70 -1.79 -0.39
C VAL A 56 -5.14 -2.28 -0.55
N GLN A 57 -5.68 -2.98 0.46
CA GLN A 57 -7.07 -3.47 0.41
C GLN A 57 -8.06 -2.32 0.18
N TYR A 58 -8.01 -1.24 0.98
CA TYR A 58 -8.95 -0.16 0.76
C TYR A 58 -8.66 0.62 -0.53
N LEU A 59 -7.40 0.79 -0.91
CA LEU A 59 -7.04 1.47 -2.15
C LEU A 59 -7.67 0.77 -3.36
N LEU A 60 -7.52 -0.55 -3.46
CA LEU A 60 -7.93 -1.34 -4.63
C LEU A 60 -9.41 -1.75 -4.63
N ASN A 61 -10.03 -1.86 -3.45
CA ASN A 61 -11.38 -2.42 -3.35
C ASN A 61 -12.44 -1.42 -2.88
N ARG A 62 -12.04 -0.33 -2.19
CA ARG A 62 -12.98 0.61 -1.57
C ARG A 62 -12.82 2.05 -2.06
N THR A 63 -11.61 2.56 -2.28
CA THR A 63 -11.38 3.91 -2.80
C THR A 63 -11.66 3.97 -4.29
N PHE A 64 -11.07 3.04 -5.04
CA PHE A 64 -11.37 2.79 -6.45
C PHE A 64 -11.44 1.27 -6.65
N LYS A 65 -12.54 0.78 -7.20
CA LYS A 65 -12.73 -0.66 -7.41
C LYS A 65 -11.93 -1.13 -8.63
N VAL A 66 -10.74 -1.66 -8.38
CA VAL A 66 -9.87 -2.23 -9.41
C VAL A 66 -10.40 -3.58 -9.87
N GLY A 67 -10.30 -3.85 -11.17
CA GLY A 67 -10.74 -5.11 -11.77
C GLY A 67 -10.11 -5.34 -13.14
N LYS A 68 -10.58 -6.35 -13.84
CA LYS A 68 -10.12 -6.72 -15.17
C LYS A 68 -10.23 -5.52 -16.13
N GLY A 69 -9.12 -5.21 -16.80
CA GLY A 69 -9.03 -4.12 -17.78
C GLY A 69 -8.76 -2.74 -17.18
N THR A 70 -8.73 -2.59 -15.85
CA THR A 70 -8.30 -1.34 -15.21
C THR A 70 -6.82 -1.09 -15.47
N ILE A 71 -6.44 0.13 -15.81
CA ILE A 71 -5.04 0.57 -15.91
C ILE A 71 -4.70 1.37 -14.65
N VAL A 72 -3.72 0.91 -13.89
CA VAL A 72 -3.29 1.56 -12.65
C VAL A 72 -1.85 2.04 -12.73
N LEU A 73 -1.59 3.24 -12.22
CA LEU A 73 -0.24 3.73 -11.96
C LEU A 73 0.04 3.67 -10.46
N VAL A 74 1.13 3.03 -10.07
CA VAL A 74 1.58 2.92 -8.67
C VAL A 74 2.93 3.62 -8.54
N HIS A 75 2.98 4.75 -7.84
CA HIS A 75 4.25 5.39 -7.50
C HIS A 75 4.97 4.61 -6.39
N ALA A 76 6.31 4.60 -6.43
CA ALA A 76 7.17 3.82 -5.53
C ALA A 76 6.82 2.31 -5.53
N ALA A 77 6.65 1.73 -6.70
CA ALA A 77 6.18 0.37 -6.91
C ALA A 77 7.03 -0.73 -6.23
N ALA A 78 8.30 -0.47 -5.93
CA ALA A 78 9.19 -1.38 -5.20
C ALA A 78 9.20 -1.15 -3.67
N GLY A 79 8.39 -0.22 -3.15
CA GLY A 79 8.22 0.01 -1.71
C GLY A 79 7.27 -1.01 -1.08
N GLY A 80 7.16 -0.99 0.25
CA GLY A 80 6.38 -1.98 0.99
C GLY A 80 4.89 -2.02 0.61
N VAL A 81 4.25 -0.86 0.39
CA VAL A 81 2.88 -0.79 -0.15
C VAL A 81 2.88 -1.13 -1.63
N GLY A 82 3.85 -0.60 -2.40
CA GLY A 82 3.93 -0.76 -3.85
C GLY A 82 4.01 -2.22 -4.29
N LEU A 83 4.86 -3.05 -3.65
CA LEU A 83 5.00 -4.47 -3.99
C LEU A 83 3.71 -5.26 -3.73
N ILE A 84 2.99 -4.96 -2.66
CA ILE A 84 1.69 -5.59 -2.37
C ILE A 84 0.64 -5.11 -3.39
N ALA A 85 0.63 -3.80 -3.69
CA ALA A 85 -0.32 -3.21 -4.63
C ALA A 85 -0.14 -3.76 -6.04
N CYS A 86 1.10 -3.90 -6.51
CA CYS A 86 1.38 -4.48 -7.83
C CYS A 86 0.87 -5.92 -7.94
N GLN A 87 1.16 -6.77 -6.94
CA GLN A 87 0.71 -8.16 -6.92
C GLN A 87 -0.82 -8.25 -6.89
N TRP A 88 -1.46 -7.50 -5.99
CA TRP A 88 -2.90 -7.58 -5.80
C TRP A 88 -3.67 -7.00 -6.99
N ALA A 89 -3.25 -5.84 -7.53
CA ALA A 89 -3.86 -5.26 -8.73
C ALA A 89 -3.72 -6.20 -9.95
N ASN A 90 -2.54 -6.82 -10.13
CA ASN A 90 -2.34 -7.84 -11.16
C ASN A 90 -3.27 -9.05 -10.95
N HIS A 91 -3.38 -9.55 -9.73
CA HIS A 91 -4.32 -10.64 -9.39
C HIS A 91 -5.78 -10.30 -9.70
N LEU A 92 -6.17 -9.04 -9.56
CA LEU A 92 -7.50 -8.53 -9.93
C LEU A 92 -7.68 -8.35 -11.45
N GLY A 93 -6.63 -8.57 -12.26
CA GLY A 93 -6.67 -8.48 -13.72
C GLY A 93 -6.45 -7.07 -14.27
N ALA A 94 -5.87 -6.16 -13.47
CA ALA A 94 -5.50 -4.82 -13.91
C ALA A 94 -4.15 -4.83 -14.66
N THR A 95 -3.95 -3.88 -15.56
CA THR A 95 -2.63 -3.53 -16.09
C THR A 95 -1.93 -2.60 -15.12
N VAL A 96 -0.78 -3.02 -14.59
CA VAL A 96 -0.04 -2.29 -13.56
C VAL A 96 1.18 -1.62 -14.16
N ILE A 97 1.25 -0.29 -14.01
CA ILE A 97 2.41 0.54 -14.34
C ILE A 97 3.02 1.00 -13.02
N GLY A 98 4.32 0.79 -12.82
CA GLY A 98 5.02 1.17 -11.60
C GLY A 98 6.12 2.19 -11.84
N THR A 99 6.22 3.25 -11.02
CA THR A 99 7.40 4.11 -11.04
C THR A 99 8.41 3.68 -9.98
N VAL A 100 9.68 3.67 -10.34
CA VAL A 100 10.78 3.23 -9.49
C VAL A 100 12.03 4.09 -9.72
N GLY A 101 12.94 4.10 -8.75
CA GLY A 101 14.13 4.96 -8.79
C GLY A 101 15.41 4.28 -9.29
N SER A 102 15.40 2.98 -9.62
CA SER A 102 16.56 2.25 -10.13
C SER A 102 16.15 0.98 -10.88
N LYS A 103 17.08 0.44 -11.69
CA LYS A 103 16.87 -0.77 -12.47
C LYS A 103 16.56 -1.99 -11.58
N ASP A 104 17.30 -2.19 -10.49
CA ASP A 104 17.05 -3.30 -9.55
C ASP A 104 15.63 -3.24 -8.95
N LYS A 105 15.16 -2.01 -8.64
CA LYS A 105 13.79 -1.78 -8.18
C LYS A 105 12.75 -2.02 -9.28
N ALA A 106 13.10 -1.76 -10.55
CA ALA A 106 12.23 -2.09 -11.67
C ALA A 106 12.06 -3.59 -11.83
N ASP A 107 13.15 -4.35 -11.76
CA ASP A 107 13.12 -5.80 -11.84
C ASP A 107 12.34 -6.41 -10.65
N LEU A 108 12.53 -5.85 -9.44
CA LEU A 108 11.77 -6.25 -8.27
C LEU A 108 10.26 -5.99 -8.44
N ALA A 109 9.87 -4.81 -8.93
CA ALA A 109 8.46 -4.48 -9.17
C ALA A 109 7.84 -5.41 -10.24
N LYS A 110 8.54 -5.69 -11.33
CA LYS A 110 8.11 -6.64 -12.37
C LYS A 110 7.91 -8.04 -11.82
N LYS A 111 8.85 -8.56 -11.03
CA LYS A 111 8.72 -9.86 -10.35
C LYS A 111 7.50 -9.91 -9.40
N ASN A 112 7.03 -8.76 -8.97
CA ASN A 112 5.87 -8.61 -8.09
C ASN A 112 4.63 -8.05 -8.81
N GLY A 113 4.47 -8.32 -10.10
CA GLY A 113 3.22 -8.10 -10.84
C GLY A 113 3.08 -6.75 -11.53
N ALA A 114 4.11 -5.88 -11.54
CA ALA A 114 4.10 -4.71 -12.41
C ALA A 114 4.34 -5.14 -13.87
N HIS A 115 3.43 -4.82 -14.77
CA HIS A 115 3.55 -5.12 -16.19
C HIS A 115 4.57 -4.20 -16.86
N HIS A 116 4.59 -2.93 -16.44
CA HIS A 116 5.50 -1.91 -16.93
C HIS A 116 6.15 -1.19 -15.76
N THR A 117 7.40 -0.76 -15.94
CA THR A 117 8.13 0.04 -14.95
C THR A 117 8.75 1.24 -15.63
N ILE A 118 8.74 2.39 -14.93
CA ILE A 118 9.27 3.66 -15.39
C ILE A 118 10.34 4.13 -14.41
N LEU A 119 11.54 4.41 -14.92
CA LEU A 119 12.66 4.95 -14.13
C LEU A 119 12.51 6.47 -14.01
N TYR A 120 11.72 6.94 -13.04
CA TYR A 120 11.32 8.36 -12.92
C TYR A 120 12.48 9.35 -12.77
N ARG A 121 13.70 8.87 -12.50
CA ARG A 121 14.91 9.71 -12.45
C ARG A 121 15.46 10.05 -13.83
N ASP A 122 15.24 9.15 -14.78
CA ASP A 122 15.85 9.19 -16.11
C ASP A 122 14.80 9.42 -17.21
N GLU A 123 13.51 9.20 -16.87
CA GLU A 123 12.40 9.20 -17.81
C GLU A 123 11.28 10.14 -17.34
N ASP A 124 10.66 10.86 -18.26
CA ASP A 124 9.40 11.56 -18.01
C ASP A 124 8.27 10.53 -17.88
N PHE A 125 7.81 10.33 -16.65
CA PHE A 125 6.81 9.30 -16.36
C PHE A 125 5.45 9.61 -17.01
N VAL A 126 5.10 10.88 -17.27
CA VAL A 126 3.86 11.25 -17.96
C VAL A 126 3.93 10.84 -19.43
N ALA A 127 5.04 11.16 -20.10
CA ALA A 127 5.27 10.76 -21.49
C ALA A 127 5.27 9.23 -21.62
N LYS A 128 5.92 8.54 -20.68
CA LYS A 128 5.96 7.05 -20.65
C LYS A 128 4.61 6.41 -20.40
N VAL A 129 3.78 6.95 -19.51
CA VAL A 129 2.41 6.48 -19.32
C VAL A 129 1.60 6.62 -20.61
N LYS A 130 1.70 7.75 -21.31
CA LYS A 130 1.04 7.96 -22.62
C LYS A 130 1.48 6.93 -23.65
N GLU A 131 2.79 6.67 -23.75
CA GLU A 131 3.37 5.67 -24.65
C GLU A 131 2.83 4.26 -24.32
N ILE A 132 2.99 3.82 -23.07
CA ILE A 132 2.60 2.47 -22.60
C ILE A 132 1.11 2.21 -22.83
N THR A 133 0.27 3.23 -22.59
CA THR A 133 -1.18 3.09 -22.69
C THR A 133 -1.72 3.43 -24.09
N SER A 134 -0.86 3.75 -25.06
CA SER A 134 -1.25 4.24 -26.39
C SER A 134 -2.25 5.41 -26.31
N GLY A 135 -2.01 6.32 -25.36
CA GLY A 135 -2.83 7.51 -25.12
C GLY A 135 -4.11 7.31 -24.32
N LYS A 136 -4.45 6.07 -23.91
CA LYS A 136 -5.66 5.80 -23.11
C LYS A 136 -5.56 6.35 -21.69
N LEU A 137 -4.33 6.47 -21.14
CA LEU A 137 -4.02 6.90 -19.78
C LEU A 137 -4.54 5.92 -18.71
N CYS A 138 -4.37 6.28 -17.44
CA CYS A 138 -4.73 5.41 -16.30
C CYS A 138 -6.14 5.73 -15.79
N ASP A 139 -6.81 4.71 -15.29
CA ASP A 139 -8.08 4.88 -14.57
C ASP A 139 -7.84 5.46 -13.17
N VAL A 140 -6.74 5.06 -12.54
CA VAL A 140 -6.36 5.50 -11.21
C VAL A 140 -4.85 5.62 -11.06
N VAL A 141 -4.42 6.65 -10.34
CA VAL A 141 -3.04 6.85 -9.87
C VAL A 141 -3.02 6.72 -8.35
N TYR A 142 -2.23 5.77 -7.85
CA TYR A 142 -1.95 5.60 -6.43
C TYR A 142 -0.62 6.26 -6.07
N ASP A 143 -0.68 7.37 -5.35
CA ASP A 143 0.45 8.23 -5.03
C ASP A 143 0.77 8.25 -3.54
N GLY A 144 1.88 7.61 -3.17
CA GLY A 144 2.45 7.65 -1.82
C GLY A 144 3.60 8.65 -1.67
N ILE A 145 3.97 9.36 -2.75
CA ILE A 145 5.13 10.26 -2.81
C ILE A 145 4.74 11.69 -2.42
N GLY A 146 3.74 12.26 -3.07
CA GLY A 146 3.21 13.58 -2.76
C GLY A 146 3.88 14.70 -3.55
N LYS A 147 4.65 15.59 -2.89
CA LYS A 147 5.19 16.82 -3.47
C LYS A 147 5.88 16.62 -4.82
N ASP A 148 6.74 15.61 -4.97
CA ASP A 148 7.59 15.43 -6.15
C ASP A 148 6.85 14.85 -7.36
N THR A 149 5.68 14.26 -7.16
CA THR A 149 4.87 13.62 -8.22
C THR A 149 3.64 14.44 -8.59
N PHE A 150 3.19 15.33 -7.71
CA PHE A 150 2.10 16.27 -7.96
C PHE A 150 2.65 17.59 -8.56
N PRO A 151 1.99 18.22 -9.59
CA PRO A 151 0.72 17.83 -10.19
C PRO A 151 0.82 16.87 -11.39
N ALA A 152 2.03 16.46 -11.79
CA ALA A 152 2.25 15.66 -13.00
C ALA A 152 1.48 14.32 -13.00
N SER A 153 1.22 13.74 -11.82
CA SER A 153 0.38 12.54 -11.68
C SER A 153 -1.03 12.70 -12.25
N LEU A 154 -1.57 13.92 -12.28
CA LEU A 154 -2.89 14.20 -12.88
C LEU A 154 -2.88 14.05 -14.41
N ASP A 155 -1.73 14.28 -15.07
CA ASP A 155 -1.57 14.13 -16.51
C ASP A 155 -1.46 12.67 -16.97
N CYS A 156 -1.34 11.76 -16.01
CA CYS A 156 -1.38 10.32 -16.26
C CYS A 156 -2.80 9.73 -16.26
N LEU A 157 -3.82 10.54 -15.91
CA LEU A 157 -5.20 10.08 -15.76
C LEU A 157 -6.05 10.38 -17.00
N ARG A 158 -6.87 9.41 -17.39
CA ARG A 158 -7.95 9.65 -18.35
C ARG A 158 -9.01 10.59 -17.76
N PRO A 159 -9.88 11.21 -18.58
CA PRO A 159 -11.04 11.92 -18.06
C PRO A 159 -11.83 11.03 -17.06
N LEU A 160 -12.33 11.64 -15.99
CA LEU A 160 -13.01 10.99 -14.88
C LEU A 160 -12.14 9.97 -14.12
N GLY A 161 -10.81 10.04 -14.26
CA GLY A 161 -9.87 9.20 -13.53
C GLY A 161 -9.69 9.63 -12.06
N TYR A 162 -9.08 8.76 -11.26
CA TYR A 162 -8.92 8.93 -9.83
C TYR A 162 -7.45 9.21 -9.45
N PHE A 163 -7.20 10.34 -8.82
CA PHE A 163 -5.96 10.64 -8.14
C PHE A 163 -6.10 10.30 -6.64
N VAL A 164 -5.39 9.29 -6.19
CA VAL A 164 -5.44 8.79 -4.81
C VAL A 164 -4.11 9.04 -4.13
N SER A 165 -4.01 10.15 -3.38
CA SER A 165 -2.83 10.51 -2.61
C SER A 165 -2.90 9.86 -1.23
N PHE A 166 -2.23 8.73 -1.02
CA PHE A 166 -2.27 8.00 0.26
C PHE A 166 -1.01 8.16 1.12
N GLY A 167 0.01 8.87 0.63
CA GLY A 167 1.27 9.11 1.32
C GLY A 167 1.87 10.50 1.02
N SER A 168 2.99 10.81 1.66
CA SER A 168 3.72 12.08 1.50
C SER A 168 5.23 11.87 1.72
N ALA A 169 5.80 10.83 1.09
CA ALA A 169 7.20 10.44 1.31
C ALA A 169 8.21 11.52 0.88
N SER A 170 7.87 12.39 -0.07
CA SER A 170 8.69 13.55 -0.48
C SER A 170 8.21 14.88 0.11
N GLY A 171 7.18 14.83 0.96
CA GLY A 171 6.55 16.01 1.53
C GLY A 171 5.07 16.12 1.12
N GLN A 172 4.34 16.97 1.83
CA GLN A 172 2.94 17.20 1.56
C GLN A 172 2.74 17.94 0.23
N ILE A 173 1.66 17.63 -0.46
CA ILE A 173 1.17 18.41 -1.60
C ILE A 173 0.73 19.76 -1.04
N ALA A 174 1.28 20.84 -1.60
CA ALA A 174 0.85 22.20 -1.25
C ALA A 174 -0.61 22.46 -1.67
N ALA A 175 -1.18 23.55 -1.20
CA ALA A 175 -2.50 23.99 -1.66
C ALA A 175 -2.52 24.14 -3.20
N PHE A 176 -3.55 23.62 -3.85
CA PHE A 176 -3.74 23.73 -5.28
C PHE A 176 -5.16 24.20 -5.61
N ASN A 177 -5.30 24.83 -6.76
CA ASN A 177 -6.60 25.28 -7.25
C ASN A 177 -7.42 24.06 -7.69
N ILE A 178 -8.60 23.86 -7.11
CA ILE A 178 -9.50 22.74 -7.41
C ILE A 178 -9.93 22.72 -8.91
N ASN A 179 -9.95 23.88 -9.58
CA ASN A 179 -10.25 23.96 -11.03
C ASN A 179 -9.24 23.16 -11.87
N LEU A 180 -8.08 22.82 -11.32
CA LEU A 180 -7.12 21.94 -11.96
C LEU A 180 -7.73 20.55 -12.27
N LEU A 181 -8.60 20.06 -11.42
CA LEU A 181 -9.28 18.77 -11.63
C LEU A 181 -10.20 18.82 -12.84
N GLN A 182 -10.93 19.94 -13.01
CA GLN A 182 -11.75 20.18 -14.21
C GLN A 182 -10.88 20.28 -15.47
N ALA A 183 -9.84 21.10 -15.43
CA ALA A 183 -8.94 21.33 -16.58
C ALA A 183 -8.22 20.06 -17.05
N LYS A 184 -7.97 19.11 -16.14
CA LYS A 184 -7.31 17.82 -16.42
C LYS A 184 -8.30 16.69 -16.76
N GLY A 185 -9.60 16.95 -16.91
CA GLY A 185 -10.59 15.97 -17.34
C GLY A 185 -11.63 15.60 -16.29
N SER A 186 -12.05 16.54 -15.45
CA SER A 186 -13.05 16.31 -14.38
C SER A 186 -12.66 15.18 -13.45
N LEU A 187 -11.42 15.21 -12.97
CA LEU A 187 -10.81 14.17 -12.17
C LEU A 187 -11.40 14.10 -10.75
N PHE A 188 -11.36 12.92 -10.17
CA PHE A 188 -11.61 12.70 -8.73
C PHE A 188 -10.29 12.74 -7.99
N ALA A 189 -10.23 13.46 -6.86
CA ALA A 189 -9.06 13.50 -5.99
C ALA A 189 -9.44 13.17 -4.54
N THR A 190 -8.67 12.31 -3.89
CA THR A 190 -8.89 11.95 -2.49
C THR A 190 -7.59 11.72 -1.74
N ARG A 191 -7.64 11.97 -0.42
CA ARG A 191 -6.55 11.69 0.54
C ARG A 191 -7.06 10.71 1.61
N PRO A 192 -7.11 9.40 1.30
CA PRO A 192 -7.66 8.39 2.19
C PRO A 192 -6.71 8.08 3.36
N THR A 193 -7.27 7.56 4.44
CA THR A 193 -6.51 6.98 5.56
C THR A 193 -7.16 5.70 6.04
N LEU A 194 -6.35 4.71 6.40
CA LEU A 194 -6.81 3.44 6.94
C LEU A 194 -7.72 3.61 8.17
N ASN A 195 -7.45 4.61 9.01
CA ASN A 195 -8.24 4.88 10.21
C ASN A 195 -9.72 5.11 9.92
N HIS A 196 -10.06 5.73 8.80
CA HIS A 196 -11.45 5.95 8.41
C HIS A 196 -12.08 4.69 7.81
N TYR A 197 -11.33 3.93 6.99
CA TYR A 197 -11.81 2.71 6.36
C TYR A 197 -11.97 1.54 7.33
N ALA A 198 -11.16 1.48 8.38
CA ALA A 198 -11.18 0.45 9.40
C ALA A 198 -11.66 0.98 10.77
N ALA A 199 -12.46 2.05 10.80
CA ALA A 199 -12.97 2.66 12.03
C ALA A 199 -13.88 1.69 12.78
N LYS A 200 -14.81 1.06 12.08
CA LYS A 200 -15.73 0.09 12.64
C LYS A 200 -15.09 -1.30 12.71
N ARG A 201 -15.43 -2.06 13.76
CA ARG A 201 -14.97 -3.45 13.96
C ARG A 201 -15.27 -4.33 12.74
N GLU A 202 -16.48 -4.26 12.21
CA GLU A 202 -16.93 -5.02 11.05
C GLU A 202 -16.08 -4.76 9.80
N ASP A 203 -15.74 -3.48 9.55
CA ASP A 203 -14.88 -3.10 8.43
C ASP A 203 -13.44 -3.60 8.62
N LEU A 204 -12.90 -3.46 9.85
CA LEU A 204 -11.58 -3.98 10.19
C LEU A 204 -11.48 -5.47 9.92
N VAL A 205 -12.47 -6.25 10.38
CA VAL A 205 -12.52 -7.71 10.21
C VAL A 205 -12.68 -8.08 8.73
N SER A 206 -13.63 -7.45 8.03
CA SER A 206 -13.86 -7.69 6.60
C SER A 206 -12.60 -7.44 5.77
N MET A 207 -11.94 -6.29 5.95
CA MET A 207 -10.71 -5.94 5.25
C MET A 207 -9.55 -6.87 5.58
N SER A 208 -9.44 -7.29 6.85
CA SER A 208 -8.42 -8.25 7.27
C SER A 208 -8.63 -9.61 6.63
N ASN A 209 -9.87 -10.08 6.56
CA ASN A 209 -10.22 -11.36 5.92
C ASN A 209 -9.88 -11.35 4.42
N ASP A 210 -10.16 -10.25 3.71
CA ASP A 210 -9.77 -10.10 2.29
C ASP A 210 -8.25 -10.20 2.13
N LEU A 211 -7.49 -9.51 3.01
CA LEU A 211 -6.04 -9.56 3.01
C LEU A 211 -5.53 -10.98 3.32
N PHE A 212 -6.06 -11.62 4.36
CA PHE A 212 -5.66 -12.98 4.72
C PHE A 212 -5.97 -13.99 3.62
N LYS A 213 -7.11 -13.84 2.93
CA LYS A 213 -7.49 -14.68 1.80
C LYS A 213 -6.49 -14.57 0.65
N VAL A 214 -6.13 -13.36 0.23
CA VAL A 214 -5.25 -13.16 -0.92
C VAL A 214 -3.79 -13.53 -0.60
N VAL A 215 -3.35 -13.35 0.65
CA VAL A 215 -2.02 -13.80 1.10
C VAL A 215 -1.99 -15.31 1.32
N GLY A 216 -2.99 -15.85 1.99
CA GLY A 216 -3.10 -17.29 2.28
C GLY A 216 -3.25 -18.17 1.03
N SER A 217 -3.79 -17.62 -0.06
CA SER A 217 -3.84 -18.29 -1.37
C SER A 217 -2.49 -18.26 -2.12
N GLY A 218 -1.52 -17.45 -1.66
CA GLY A 218 -0.24 -17.24 -2.34
C GLY A 218 -0.30 -16.26 -3.51
N ALA A 219 -1.46 -15.68 -3.83
CA ALA A 219 -1.60 -14.68 -4.89
C ALA A 219 -0.87 -13.37 -4.55
N VAL A 220 -0.76 -13.04 -3.28
CA VAL A 220 0.06 -11.94 -2.77
C VAL A 220 1.05 -12.48 -1.75
N LYS A 221 2.32 -12.28 -2.00
CA LYS A 221 3.41 -12.61 -1.08
C LYS A 221 3.82 -11.35 -0.31
N ILE A 222 4.08 -11.50 0.97
CA ILE A 222 4.52 -10.38 1.81
C ILE A 222 6.05 -10.38 1.87
N PRO A 223 6.72 -9.43 1.21
CA PRO A 223 8.17 -9.38 1.21
C PRO A 223 8.70 -8.78 2.52
N THR A 224 8.97 -9.63 3.51
CA THR A 224 9.62 -9.28 4.79
C THR A 224 11.14 -9.46 4.63
N ASN A 225 11.77 -8.59 3.81
CA ASN A 225 13.17 -8.75 3.43
C ASN A 225 14.15 -8.35 4.53
N HIS A 226 13.68 -7.61 5.54
CA HIS A 226 14.53 -7.07 6.61
C HIS A 226 13.88 -7.31 7.97
N SER A 227 14.59 -8.06 8.82
CA SER A 227 14.22 -8.33 10.20
C SER A 227 15.30 -7.80 11.14
N TYR A 228 14.89 -7.10 12.18
CA TYR A 228 15.76 -6.57 13.22
C TYR A 228 15.24 -7.01 14.59
N ALA A 229 16.14 -7.22 15.55
CA ALA A 229 15.71 -7.36 16.93
C ALA A 229 15.03 -6.07 17.41
N LEU A 230 14.04 -6.14 18.29
CA LEU A 230 13.32 -4.96 18.80
C LEU A 230 14.26 -3.91 19.39
N LYS A 231 15.33 -4.34 20.09
CA LYS A 231 16.38 -3.45 20.64
C LYS A 231 17.12 -2.63 19.57
N ASP A 232 17.14 -3.10 18.32
CA ASP A 232 17.82 -2.47 17.18
C ASP A 232 16.88 -1.58 16.38
N ALA A 233 15.73 -1.17 16.92
CA ALA A 233 14.73 -0.35 16.24
C ALA A 233 15.32 0.95 15.66
N ALA A 234 16.23 1.63 16.37
CA ALA A 234 16.91 2.83 15.87
C ALA A 234 17.69 2.57 14.57
N ARG A 235 18.37 1.42 14.46
CA ARG A 235 19.08 1.01 13.24
C ARG A 235 18.09 0.73 12.11
N SER A 236 16.97 0.06 12.41
CA SER A 236 15.94 -0.22 11.39
C SER A 236 15.36 1.07 10.80
N HIS A 237 15.15 2.11 11.62
CA HIS A 237 14.73 3.43 11.17
C HIS A 237 15.78 4.10 10.27
N ALA A 238 17.04 4.12 10.70
CA ALA A 238 18.13 4.71 9.92
C ALA A 238 18.28 4.05 8.54
N ASP A 239 18.15 2.72 8.47
CA ASP A 239 18.24 1.99 7.21
C ASP A 239 17.00 2.24 6.31
N LEU A 240 15.81 2.39 6.90
CA LEU A 240 14.58 2.75 6.17
C LEU A 240 14.67 4.17 5.60
N GLU A 241 15.04 5.15 6.42
CA GLU A 241 15.22 6.55 6.02
C GLU A 241 16.33 6.71 4.98
N GLY A 242 17.42 5.94 5.14
CA GLY A 242 18.53 5.84 4.18
C GLY A 242 18.17 5.13 2.87
N ARG A 243 16.91 4.67 2.69
CA ARG A 243 16.42 3.96 1.50
C ARG A 243 17.18 2.67 1.17
N LYS A 244 17.78 2.03 2.18
CA LYS A 244 18.53 0.79 2.07
C LYS A 244 17.65 -0.46 2.11
N THR A 245 16.35 -0.29 2.41
CA THR A 245 15.41 -1.39 2.57
C THR A 245 14.45 -1.53 1.39
N THR A 246 13.94 -2.73 1.19
CA THR A 246 12.88 -3.08 0.23
C THR A 246 11.82 -3.94 0.92
N GLY A 247 10.57 -3.87 0.45
CA GLY A 247 9.48 -4.62 1.07
C GLY A 247 9.12 -4.11 2.46
N SER A 248 8.79 -5.03 3.35
CA SER A 248 8.46 -4.73 4.75
C SER A 248 9.67 -4.96 5.65
N VAL A 249 9.89 -4.02 6.56
CA VAL A 249 10.82 -4.16 7.69
C VAL A 249 10.00 -4.58 8.90
N ILE A 250 10.47 -5.59 9.63
CA ILE A 250 9.84 -6.08 10.86
C ILE A 250 10.82 -6.00 12.04
N LEU A 251 10.27 -5.81 13.22
CA LEU A 251 10.98 -5.90 14.50
C LEU A 251 10.51 -7.14 15.23
N VAL A 252 11.46 -7.90 15.76
CA VAL A 252 11.19 -9.13 16.53
C VAL A 252 11.61 -8.90 17.97
N PRO A 253 10.73 -9.13 18.96
CA PRO A 253 11.03 -9.01 20.39
C PRO A 253 12.14 -9.91 20.86
#